data_3b8b070104d626483cd51191d6c92b72
#
_entry.id   3b8b070104d626483cd51191d6c92b72
#
_cell.length_a   1.000
_cell.length_b   1.000
_cell.length_c   1.000
_cell.angle_alpha   90.00
_cell.angle_beta   90.00
_cell.angle_gamma   90.00
#
_symmetry.space_group_name_H-M   'P 1'
#
loop_
_entity.id
_entity.type
_entity.pdbx_description
1 polymer ?
#
loop_
_entity_poly.entity_id
_entity_poly.type
_entity_poly.pdbx_seq_one_letter_code
_entity_poly.pdbx_strand_id
1 'polypeptide(L)'
;MYILGIESSCDDTCAAVVKDGRELVSNCVASSAAEQNLYGGVVPEIASRRHIEHISQVARAALDEAGTALDEIGGVAVTFAPGLIGAVLVGLNFAKGLALSAQKPLIPVHHLRGHIAALYLTHPELEPPFLCLVASGGHSHIVRVQDYTHFEVLGRTVDDAAGEAFDKVARTLGLGYPGGPAVSRAAQTGDPKAYPLPTPHVEGPYNVSFSGLKTAVLNLVNKAQMKGERVNVADMAASFQFRITDILAEKLLLAAQDTGAKQICIAGGVAANGLLRETLAAGAKKLGARLYLPELQLCGDNAAMVAAQGFYEYRAGNTADLNLNGLATLGIDYL
;
A
#
# COMPACT_ATOMS: atom_id res chain seq x y z
N MET A 1 -12.33 20.56 9.29
CA MET A 1 -11.71 19.91 10.46
C MET A 1 -10.36 19.36 10.04
N TYR A 2 -9.28 19.70 10.72
CA TYR A 2 -7.95 19.15 10.46
C TYR A 2 -7.75 17.84 11.23
N ILE A 3 -7.19 16.82 10.59
CA ILE A 3 -6.75 15.56 11.20
C ILE A 3 -5.23 15.46 11.03
N LEU A 4 -4.52 15.21 12.13
CA LEU A 4 -3.12 14.85 12.10
C LEU A 4 -3.01 13.32 11.99
N GLY A 5 -2.43 12.83 10.89
CA GLY A 5 -2.15 11.42 10.67
C GLY A 5 -0.73 11.06 11.07
N ILE A 6 -0.56 9.86 11.62
CA ILE A 6 0.73 9.24 11.97
C ILE A 6 0.79 7.85 11.35
N GLU A 7 1.84 7.58 10.57
CA GLU A 7 2.11 6.27 9.97
C GLU A 7 3.52 5.81 10.32
N SER A 8 3.64 4.57 10.79
CA SER A 8 4.92 3.94 11.10
C SER A 8 4.87 2.41 11.00
N SER A 9 3.95 1.86 10.21
CA SER A 9 3.68 0.41 10.23
C SER A 9 4.77 -0.45 9.58
N CYS A 10 5.67 0.14 8.78
CA CYS A 10 6.74 -0.58 8.07
C CYS A 10 8.10 0.11 8.22
N ASP A 11 8.63 0.75 7.19
CA ASP A 11 9.97 1.34 7.15
C ASP A 11 9.98 2.88 6.95
N ASP A 12 8.82 3.47 6.75
CA ASP A 12 8.64 4.91 6.59
C ASP A 12 7.99 5.53 7.84
N THR A 13 8.59 6.61 8.36
CA THR A 13 8.01 7.43 9.43
C THR A 13 7.31 8.62 8.82
N CYS A 14 5.99 8.72 8.97
CA CYS A 14 5.25 9.77 8.31
C CYS A 14 4.33 10.53 9.28
N ALA A 15 4.15 11.81 9.02
CA ALA A 15 3.09 12.62 9.60
C ALA A 15 2.49 13.55 8.54
N ALA A 16 1.19 13.79 8.63
CA ALA A 16 0.47 14.61 7.66
C ALA A 16 -0.72 15.32 8.28
N VAL A 17 -1.08 16.45 7.73
CA VAL A 17 -2.33 17.15 8.06
C VAL A 17 -3.25 17.11 6.86
N VAL A 18 -4.47 16.61 7.08
CA VAL A 18 -5.54 16.56 6.08
C VAL A 18 -6.77 17.30 6.61
N LYS A 19 -7.40 18.09 5.76
CA LYS A 19 -8.62 18.81 6.08
C LYS A 19 -9.82 18.09 5.46
N ASP A 20 -10.84 17.86 6.30
CA ASP A 20 -12.13 17.26 5.93
C ASP A 20 -12.01 15.94 5.15
N GLY A 21 -10.93 15.18 5.37
CA GLY A 21 -10.65 13.89 4.75
C GLY A 21 -10.32 13.93 3.25
N ARG A 22 -10.24 15.13 2.64
CA ARG A 22 -10.16 15.30 1.19
C ARG A 22 -9.08 16.27 0.73
N GLU A 23 -8.71 17.25 1.54
CA GLU A 23 -7.73 18.27 1.20
C GLU A 23 -6.40 17.94 1.89
N LEU A 24 -5.39 17.61 1.09
CA LEU A 24 -4.03 17.41 1.58
C LEU A 24 -3.41 18.78 1.91
N VAL A 25 -3.05 18.98 3.17
CA VAL A 25 -2.44 20.23 3.64
C VAL A 25 -0.93 20.08 3.79
N SER A 26 -0.48 18.98 4.40
CA SER A 26 0.95 18.63 4.50
C SER A 26 1.15 17.13 4.51
N ASN A 27 2.34 16.65 4.07
CA ASN A 27 2.68 15.23 4.13
C ASN A 27 4.20 15.03 4.21
N CYS A 28 4.72 14.85 5.41
CA CYS A 28 6.13 14.69 5.68
C CYS A 28 6.49 13.21 5.86
N VAL A 29 7.54 12.76 5.18
CA VAL A 29 8.01 11.38 5.19
C VAL A 29 9.51 11.34 5.47
N ALA A 30 9.91 10.54 6.46
CA ALA A 30 11.31 10.17 6.71
C ALA A 30 11.46 8.67 6.42
N SER A 31 12.04 8.35 5.26
CA SER A 31 12.21 6.96 4.80
C SER A 31 13.51 6.36 5.30
N SER A 32 13.45 5.11 5.76
CA SER A 32 14.64 4.30 6.07
C SER A 32 15.03 3.34 4.93
N ALA A 33 14.36 3.40 3.77
CA ALA A 33 14.55 2.47 2.66
C ALA A 33 16.00 2.36 2.16
N ALA A 34 16.77 3.46 2.17
CA ALA A 34 18.17 3.46 1.78
C ALA A 34 19.04 2.60 2.72
N GLU A 35 18.77 2.62 4.02
CA GLU A 35 19.44 1.78 5.02
C GLU A 35 18.96 0.33 4.91
N GLN A 36 17.66 0.11 4.74
CA GLN A 36 17.06 -1.22 4.58
C GLN A 36 17.61 -1.94 3.34
N ASN A 37 17.96 -1.20 2.28
CA ASN A 37 18.56 -1.75 1.08
C ASN A 37 19.90 -2.44 1.36
N LEU A 38 20.67 -2.01 2.36
CA LEU A 38 21.95 -2.65 2.76
C LEU A 38 21.74 -4.09 3.24
N TYR A 39 20.54 -4.39 3.75
CA TYR A 39 20.15 -5.72 4.22
C TYR A 39 19.32 -6.51 3.21
N GLY A 40 19.02 -5.91 2.06
CA GLY A 40 18.23 -6.51 0.98
C GLY A 40 16.73 -6.58 1.28
N GLY A 41 16.23 -5.71 2.16
CA GLY A 41 14.82 -5.61 2.55
C GLY A 41 14.66 -5.11 3.98
N VAL A 42 13.41 -4.98 4.43
CA VAL A 42 13.09 -4.40 5.73
C VAL A 42 13.55 -5.30 6.89
N VAL A 43 14.28 -4.72 7.84
CA VAL A 43 14.66 -5.31 9.12
C VAL A 43 13.83 -4.63 10.22
N PRO A 44 12.86 -5.35 10.84
CA PRO A 44 11.88 -4.75 11.75
C PRO A 44 12.49 -3.95 12.92
N GLU A 45 13.60 -4.43 13.48
CA GLU A 45 14.29 -3.76 14.58
C GLU A 45 14.92 -2.43 14.16
N ILE A 46 15.51 -2.38 12.97
CA ILE A 46 16.09 -1.16 12.40
C ILE A 46 14.98 -0.15 12.15
N ALA A 47 13.89 -0.59 11.48
CA ALA A 47 12.72 0.26 11.22
C ALA A 47 12.19 0.88 12.54
N SER A 48 11.95 0.05 13.57
CA SER A 48 11.44 0.53 14.86
C SER A 48 12.34 1.59 15.52
N ARG A 49 13.65 1.42 15.44
CA ARG A 49 14.62 2.40 15.97
C ARG A 49 14.57 3.72 15.20
N ARG A 50 14.49 3.67 13.87
CA ARG A 50 14.39 4.85 13.03
C ARG A 50 13.08 5.63 13.26
N HIS A 51 11.98 4.92 13.50
CA HIS A 51 10.74 5.59 13.90
C HIS A 51 10.91 6.40 15.20
N ILE A 52 11.56 5.85 16.22
CA ILE A 52 11.80 6.57 17.49
C ILE A 52 12.64 7.85 17.25
N GLU A 53 13.63 7.77 16.37
CA GLU A 53 14.53 8.90 16.08
C GLU A 53 13.80 10.03 15.31
N HIS A 54 12.85 9.69 14.43
CA HIS A 54 12.29 10.64 13.47
C HIS A 54 10.89 11.14 13.82
N ILE A 55 10.08 10.38 14.54
CA ILE A 55 8.63 10.61 14.64
C ILE A 55 8.26 12.00 15.17
N SER A 56 8.97 12.49 16.18
CA SER A 56 8.69 13.82 16.75
C SER A 56 9.04 14.96 15.80
N GLN A 57 10.12 14.78 15.03
CA GLN A 57 10.57 15.77 14.05
C GLN A 57 9.62 15.82 12.86
N VAL A 58 9.21 14.66 12.35
CA VAL A 58 8.30 14.53 11.21
C VAL A 58 6.91 15.08 11.57
N ALA A 59 6.41 14.80 12.79
CA ALA A 59 5.14 15.33 13.27
C ALA A 59 5.16 16.86 13.38
N ARG A 60 6.27 17.43 13.91
CA ARG A 60 6.46 18.88 13.97
C ARG A 60 6.50 19.49 12.57
N ALA A 61 7.31 18.93 11.67
CA ALA A 61 7.43 19.39 10.31
C ALA A 61 6.07 19.41 9.58
N ALA A 62 5.24 18.38 9.79
CA ALA A 62 3.92 18.33 9.19
C ALA A 62 2.98 19.45 9.69
N LEU A 63 3.02 19.77 10.98
CA LEU A 63 2.26 20.90 11.55
C LEU A 63 2.79 22.25 11.05
N ASP A 64 4.12 22.42 11.03
CA ASP A 64 4.77 23.67 10.56
C ASP A 64 4.47 23.91 9.08
N GLU A 65 4.56 22.88 8.22
CA GLU A 65 4.23 22.95 6.79
C GLU A 65 2.74 23.27 6.56
N ALA A 66 1.86 22.69 7.40
CA ALA A 66 0.44 22.97 7.36
C ALA A 66 0.07 24.36 7.85
N GLY A 67 0.98 25.07 8.53
CA GLY A 67 0.69 26.33 9.22
C GLY A 67 -0.38 26.19 10.29
N THR A 68 -0.49 24.99 10.92
CA THR A 68 -1.57 24.64 11.85
C THR A 68 -0.99 24.27 13.20
N ALA A 69 -1.50 24.88 14.26
CA ALA A 69 -1.10 24.54 15.62
C ALA A 69 -1.80 23.26 16.12
N LEU A 70 -1.20 22.59 17.10
CA LEU A 70 -1.73 21.33 17.63
C LEU A 70 -3.12 21.47 18.27
N ASP A 71 -3.44 22.63 18.83
CA ASP A 71 -4.76 22.93 19.40
C ASP A 71 -5.85 23.11 18.34
N GLU A 72 -5.49 23.43 17.09
CA GLU A 72 -6.42 23.54 15.95
C GLU A 72 -6.76 22.19 15.32
N ILE A 73 -5.96 21.13 15.60
CA ILE A 73 -6.23 19.76 15.13
C ILE A 73 -7.48 19.22 15.81
N GLY A 74 -8.38 18.63 15.03
CA GLY A 74 -9.62 18.04 15.52
C GLY A 74 -9.45 16.62 16.07
N GLY A 75 -8.37 15.91 15.72
CA GLY A 75 -8.05 14.55 16.19
C GLY A 75 -6.70 14.06 15.68
N VAL A 76 -6.16 13.05 16.36
CA VAL A 76 -4.91 12.37 15.99
C VAL A 76 -5.23 10.99 15.49
N ALA A 77 -5.06 10.76 14.21
CA ALA A 77 -5.26 9.47 13.55
C ALA A 77 -3.91 8.71 13.48
N VAL A 78 -3.93 7.42 13.75
CA VAL A 78 -2.71 6.61 13.75
C VAL A 78 -2.99 5.20 13.24
N THR A 79 -2.06 4.68 12.46
CA THR A 79 -2.10 3.27 12.09
C THR A 79 -1.85 2.39 13.31
N PHE A 80 -2.84 1.53 13.63
CA PHE A 80 -2.73 0.58 14.75
C PHE A 80 -2.60 -0.88 14.26
N ALA A 81 -2.97 -1.16 13.02
CA ALA A 81 -2.94 -2.49 12.39
C ALA A 81 -3.12 -2.39 10.86
N PRO A 82 -2.70 -3.43 10.11
CA PRO A 82 -1.59 -4.33 10.40
C PRO A 82 -0.24 -3.68 10.18
N GLY A 83 0.84 -4.33 10.65
CA GLY A 83 2.21 -3.87 10.38
C GLY A 83 3.26 -4.59 11.23
N LEU A 84 4.51 -4.17 11.11
CA LEU A 84 5.61 -4.64 11.96
C LEU A 84 5.34 -4.16 13.38
N ILE A 85 5.08 -5.09 14.30
CA ILE A 85 4.54 -4.75 15.62
C ILE A 85 5.38 -3.72 16.38
N GLY A 86 6.71 -3.83 16.34
CA GLY A 86 7.60 -2.84 16.97
C GLY A 86 7.46 -1.45 16.36
N ALA A 87 7.36 -1.37 15.06
CA ALA A 87 7.18 -0.14 14.30
C ALA A 87 5.80 0.49 14.58
N VAL A 88 4.71 -0.29 14.49
CA VAL A 88 3.36 0.14 14.84
C VAL A 88 3.29 0.71 16.26
N LEU A 89 3.92 0.03 17.23
CA LEU A 89 3.91 0.48 18.62
C LEU A 89 4.60 1.85 18.84
N VAL A 90 5.60 2.19 18.03
CA VAL A 90 6.24 3.52 18.12
C VAL A 90 5.24 4.62 17.74
N GLY A 91 4.62 4.53 16.55
CA GLY A 91 3.63 5.52 16.10
C GLY A 91 2.42 5.59 17.02
N LEU A 92 1.91 4.43 17.43
CA LEU A 92 0.75 4.36 18.31
C LEU A 92 0.99 5.01 19.66
N ASN A 93 2.12 4.73 20.32
CA ASN A 93 2.42 5.34 21.63
C ASN A 93 2.73 6.83 21.51
N PHE A 94 3.37 7.26 20.43
CA PHE A 94 3.56 8.66 20.15
C PHE A 94 2.21 9.38 19.97
N ALA A 95 1.31 8.83 19.15
CA ALA A 95 -0.02 9.40 18.91
C ALA A 95 -0.87 9.45 20.19
N LYS A 96 -0.80 8.42 21.06
CA LYS A 96 -1.45 8.43 22.37
C LYS A 96 -0.96 9.58 23.26
N GLY A 97 0.36 9.75 23.35
CA GLY A 97 0.97 10.84 24.12
C GLY A 97 0.54 12.20 23.60
N LEU A 98 0.52 12.36 22.27
CA LEU A 98 0.10 13.59 21.61
C LEU A 98 -1.40 13.88 21.82
N ALA A 99 -2.26 12.89 21.61
CA ALA A 99 -3.71 13.01 21.80
C ALA A 99 -4.04 13.36 23.26
N LEU A 100 -3.38 12.71 24.23
CA LEU A 100 -3.56 12.98 25.65
C LEU A 100 -3.14 14.41 26.01
N SER A 101 -1.94 14.82 25.57
CA SER A 101 -1.41 16.15 25.91
C SER A 101 -2.22 17.29 25.30
N ALA A 102 -2.75 17.08 24.09
CA ALA A 102 -3.57 18.04 23.37
C ALA A 102 -5.07 17.95 23.70
N GLN A 103 -5.49 16.98 24.52
CA GLN A 103 -6.90 16.68 24.80
C GLN A 103 -7.74 16.48 23.53
N LYS A 104 -7.19 15.72 22.58
CA LYS A 104 -7.82 15.42 21.28
C LYS A 104 -8.18 13.93 21.21
N PRO A 105 -9.24 13.57 20.46
CA PRO A 105 -9.57 12.18 20.22
C PRO A 105 -8.41 11.45 19.51
N LEU A 106 -8.14 10.22 19.98
CA LEU A 106 -7.29 9.25 19.31
C LEU A 106 -8.14 8.43 18.34
N ILE A 107 -7.73 8.36 17.09
CA ILE A 107 -8.48 7.73 16.02
C ILE A 107 -7.69 6.55 15.46
N PRO A 108 -8.13 5.30 15.72
CA PRO A 108 -7.45 4.12 15.20
C PRO A 108 -7.72 3.97 13.71
N VAL A 109 -6.68 3.77 12.91
CA VAL A 109 -6.80 3.58 11.46
C VAL A 109 -6.14 2.26 11.07
N HIS A 110 -6.87 1.49 10.26
CA HIS A 110 -6.33 0.30 9.63
C HIS A 110 -5.49 0.71 8.40
N HIS A 111 -4.25 0.26 8.35
CA HIS A 111 -3.28 0.64 7.30
C HIS A 111 -3.83 0.48 5.86
N LEU A 112 -4.48 -0.66 5.55
CA LEU A 112 -5.02 -0.89 4.21
C LEU A 112 -6.24 -0.02 3.90
N ARG A 113 -7.05 0.33 4.91
CA ARG A 113 -8.13 1.31 4.76
C ARG A 113 -7.54 2.70 4.46
N GLY A 114 -6.41 3.03 5.09
CA GLY A 114 -5.62 4.21 4.75
C GLY A 114 -5.23 4.24 3.27
N HIS A 115 -4.62 3.18 2.75
CA HIS A 115 -4.27 3.11 1.32
C HIS A 115 -5.46 3.38 0.40
N ILE A 116 -6.65 2.86 0.73
CA ILE A 116 -7.87 3.17 -0.03
C ILE A 116 -8.22 4.65 0.10
N ALA A 117 -8.12 5.22 1.30
CA ALA A 117 -8.47 6.61 1.55
C ALA A 117 -7.53 7.63 0.86
N ALA A 118 -6.30 7.22 0.48
CA ALA A 118 -5.43 8.03 -0.36
C ALA A 118 -6.10 8.45 -1.69
N LEU A 119 -7.04 7.64 -2.19
CA LEU A 119 -7.82 7.98 -3.38
C LEU A 119 -8.72 9.20 -3.19
N TYR A 120 -9.23 9.42 -1.99
CA TYR A 120 -10.08 10.57 -1.69
C TYR A 120 -9.32 11.90 -1.74
N LEU A 121 -8.00 11.87 -1.55
CA LEU A 121 -7.12 13.04 -1.68
C LEU A 121 -6.86 13.39 -3.14
N THR A 122 -6.76 12.35 -4.00
CA THR A 122 -6.57 12.54 -5.46
C THR A 122 -7.88 12.84 -6.17
N HIS A 123 -8.98 12.23 -5.71
CA HIS A 123 -10.31 12.27 -6.31
C HIS A 123 -11.36 12.70 -5.29
N PRO A 124 -11.50 14.00 -5.02
CA PRO A 124 -12.47 14.49 -4.03
C PRO A 124 -13.92 14.14 -4.35
N GLU A 125 -14.22 13.80 -5.60
CA GLU A 125 -15.53 13.37 -6.06
C GLU A 125 -15.81 11.87 -5.87
N LEU A 126 -14.79 11.06 -5.53
CA LEU A 126 -14.98 9.63 -5.34
C LEU A 126 -15.77 9.33 -4.06
N GLU A 127 -16.86 8.63 -4.21
CA GLU A 127 -17.72 8.19 -3.11
C GLU A 127 -18.01 6.69 -3.22
N PRO A 128 -18.09 5.97 -2.09
CA PRO A 128 -18.56 4.59 -2.09
C PRO A 128 -20.00 4.48 -2.63
N PRO A 129 -20.41 3.30 -3.18
CA PRO A 129 -19.63 2.08 -3.24
C PRO A 129 -18.73 1.98 -4.47
N PHE A 130 -17.56 1.30 -4.32
CA PHE A 130 -16.65 0.98 -5.41
C PHE A 130 -15.83 -0.29 -5.13
N LEU A 131 -15.17 -0.83 -6.15
CA LEU A 131 -14.18 -1.90 -5.99
C LEU A 131 -12.77 -1.34 -5.97
N CYS A 132 -11.93 -1.85 -5.08
CA CYS A 132 -10.53 -1.46 -5.00
C CYS A 132 -9.59 -2.68 -4.96
N LEU A 133 -8.62 -2.71 -5.85
CA LEU A 133 -7.45 -3.58 -5.72
C LEU A 133 -6.45 -2.88 -4.80
N VAL A 134 -6.28 -3.38 -3.58
CA VAL A 134 -5.25 -2.95 -2.64
C VAL A 134 -4.07 -3.87 -2.80
N ALA A 135 -2.96 -3.39 -3.36
CA ALA A 135 -1.75 -4.18 -3.60
C ALA A 135 -0.50 -3.45 -3.08
N SER A 136 0.15 -4.03 -2.08
CA SER A 136 1.31 -3.48 -1.38
C SER A 136 2.39 -4.53 -1.16
N GLY A 137 3.40 -4.22 -0.36
CA GLY A 137 4.46 -5.15 0.02
C GLY A 137 3.94 -6.40 0.73
N GLY A 138 2.97 -6.25 1.65
CA GLY A 138 2.46 -7.37 2.46
C GLY A 138 1.06 -7.85 2.09
N HIS A 139 0.34 -7.16 1.21
CA HIS A 139 -1.08 -7.44 0.96
C HIS A 139 -1.44 -7.33 -0.52
N SER A 140 -2.37 -8.20 -0.95
CA SER A 140 -3.00 -8.14 -2.27
C SER A 140 -4.45 -8.59 -2.13
N HIS A 141 -5.37 -7.61 -2.11
CA HIS A 141 -6.80 -7.84 -1.88
C HIS A 141 -7.64 -7.13 -2.94
N ILE A 142 -8.75 -7.76 -3.34
CA ILE A 142 -9.84 -7.10 -4.04
C ILE A 142 -10.94 -6.86 -3.03
N VAL A 143 -11.25 -5.59 -2.78
CA VAL A 143 -12.14 -5.13 -1.72
C VAL A 143 -13.31 -4.39 -2.34
N ARG A 144 -14.52 -4.72 -1.89
CA ARG A 144 -15.69 -3.87 -2.08
C ARG A 144 -15.74 -2.87 -0.92
N VAL A 145 -15.63 -1.60 -1.23
CA VAL A 145 -15.83 -0.50 -0.31
C VAL A 145 -17.32 -0.16 -0.35
N GLN A 146 -18.05 -0.53 0.70
CA GLN A 146 -19.51 -0.33 0.77
C GLN A 146 -19.84 1.09 1.21
N ASP A 147 -19.11 1.58 2.21
CA ASP A 147 -19.06 2.97 2.65
C ASP A 147 -17.64 3.28 3.19
N TYR A 148 -17.45 4.43 3.83
CA TYR A 148 -16.12 4.88 4.27
C TYR A 148 -15.50 4.05 5.40
N THR A 149 -16.27 3.18 6.05
CA THR A 149 -15.85 2.37 7.21
C THR A 149 -16.17 0.87 7.08
N HIS A 150 -16.97 0.48 6.07
CA HIS A 150 -17.36 -0.92 5.82
C HIS A 150 -16.72 -1.44 4.54
N PHE A 151 -15.93 -2.49 4.70
CA PHE A 151 -15.12 -3.12 3.66
C PHE A 151 -15.41 -4.61 3.59
N GLU A 152 -15.55 -5.15 2.39
CA GLU A 152 -15.78 -6.57 2.14
C GLU A 152 -14.67 -7.12 1.24
N VAL A 153 -13.97 -8.14 1.69
CA VAL A 153 -12.92 -8.81 0.89
C VAL A 153 -13.56 -9.80 -0.08
N LEU A 154 -13.49 -9.52 -1.37
CA LEU A 154 -13.98 -10.41 -2.43
C LEU A 154 -12.92 -11.44 -2.84
N GLY A 155 -11.64 -11.06 -2.80
CA GLY A 155 -10.51 -11.91 -3.15
C GLY A 155 -9.22 -11.42 -2.50
N ARG A 156 -8.27 -12.35 -2.35
CA ARG A 156 -6.96 -12.06 -1.73
C ARG A 156 -5.88 -12.96 -2.29
N THR A 157 -4.63 -12.61 -2.03
CA THR A 157 -3.55 -13.57 -2.25
C THR A 157 -3.65 -14.72 -1.26
N VAL A 158 -3.35 -15.93 -1.73
CA VAL A 158 -3.30 -17.15 -0.89
C VAL A 158 -1.88 -17.47 -0.41
N ASP A 159 -0.89 -16.71 -0.88
CA ASP A 159 0.52 -16.86 -0.54
C ASP A 159 1.25 -15.49 -0.51
N ASP A 160 2.36 -15.32 -1.24
CA ASP A 160 3.10 -14.06 -1.29
C ASP A 160 2.20 -12.90 -1.79
N ALA A 161 2.39 -11.69 -1.26
CA ALA A 161 1.80 -10.49 -1.82
C ALA A 161 2.51 -10.07 -3.13
N ALA A 162 1.84 -9.26 -3.95
CA ALA A 162 2.41 -8.81 -5.23
C ALA A 162 3.70 -8.00 -5.03
N GLY A 163 3.73 -7.07 -4.09
CA GLY A 163 4.94 -6.27 -3.81
C GLY A 163 6.08 -7.14 -3.28
N GLU A 164 5.80 -8.09 -2.38
CA GLU A 164 6.77 -9.07 -1.90
C GLU A 164 7.35 -9.93 -3.05
N ALA A 165 6.51 -10.31 -4.01
CA ALA A 165 6.97 -11.03 -5.20
C ALA A 165 7.90 -10.17 -6.06
N PHE A 166 7.61 -8.87 -6.23
CA PHE A 166 8.53 -7.92 -6.88
C PHE A 166 9.87 -7.83 -6.16
N ASP A 167 9.88 -7.69 -4.83
CA ASP A 167 11.11 -7.61 -4.03
C ASP A 167 11.96 -8.88 -4.13
N LYS A 168 11.32 -10.05 -4.05
CA LYS A 168 12.00 -11.35 -4.15
C LYS A 168 12.60 -11.57 -5.55
N VAL A 169 11.89 -11.20 -6.61
CA VAL A 169 12.38 -11.29 -7.99
C VAL A 169 13.49 -10.27 -8.24
N ALA A 170 13.36 -9.03 -7.79
CA ALA A 170 14.40 -8.02 -7.88
C ALA A 170 15.71 -8.52 -7.24
N ARG A 171 15.62 -9.10 -6.05
CA ARG A 171 16.78 -9.71 -5.36
C ARG A 171 17.39 -10.85 -6.18
N THR A 172 16.59 -11.73 -6.76
CA THR A 172 17.06 -12.84 -7.61
C THR A 172 17.79 -12.34 -8.86
N LEU A 173 17.35 -11.19 -9.40
CA LEU A 173 17.95 -10.57 -10.59
C LEU A 173 19.09 -9.58 -10.28
N GLY A 174 19.39 -9.36 -8.99
CA GLY A 174 20.45 -8.43 -8.56
C GLY A 174 20.07 -6.95 -8.75
N LEU A 175 18.78 -6.59 -8.74
CA LEU A 175 18.30 -5.24 -9.03
C LEU A 175 18.19 -4.33 -7.80
N GLY A 176 18.31 -4.87 -6.58
CA GLY A 176 18.23 -4.11 -5.33
C GLY A 176 16.80 -3.93 -4.79
N TYR A 177 16.67 -3.08 -3.78
CA TYR A 177 15.44 -2.74 -3.06
C TYR A 177 15.15 -1.23 -3.15
N PRO A 178 13.87 -0.77 -3.22
CA PRO A 178 12.63 -1.55 -3.35
C PRO A 178 12.47 -2.21 -4.73
N GLY A 179 11.99 -3.44 -4.74
CA GLY A 179 11.96 -4.29 -5.93
C GLY A 179 11.00 -3.84 -7.01
N GLY A 180 9.82 -3.32 -6.64
CA GLY A 180 8.83 -2.84 -7.61
C GLY A 180 9.40 -1.82 -8.60
N PRO A 181 9.93 -0.67 -8.14
CA PRO A 181 10.57 0.33 -9.01
C PRO A 181 11.79 -0.23 -9.75
N ALA A 182 12.58 -1.10 -9.12
CA ALA A 182 13.79 -1.67 -9.72
C ALA A 182 13.45 -2.60 -10.91
N VAL A 183 12.47 -3.49 -10.73
CA VAL A 183 11.95 -4.35 -11.82
C VAL A 183 11.32 -3.51 -12.92
N SER A 184 10.51 -2.50 -12.58
CA SER A 184 9.87 -1.65 -13.58
C SER A 184 10.86 -0.89 -14.43
N ARG A 185 11.97 -0.39 -13.86
CA ARG A 185 13.05 0.24 -14.64
C ARG A 185 13.76 -0.75 -15.55
N ALA A 186 14.11 -1.95 -15.05
CA ALA A 186 14.78 -2.97 -15.85
C ALA A 186 13.90 -3.48 -17.00
N ALA A 187 12.59 -3.55 -16.78
CA ALA A 187 11.61 -4.04 -17.76
C ALA A 187 11.43 -3.11 -18.99
N GLN A 188 11.83 -1.83 -18.90
CA GLN A 188 11.57 -0.84 -19.95
C GLN A 188 12.14 -1.21 -21.34
N THR A 189 13.23 -1.95 -21.35
CA THR A 189 13.92 -2.34 -22.60
C THR A 189 13.79 -3.83 -22.90
N GLY A 190 13.04 -4.57 -22.09
CA GLY A 190 12.89 -6.02 -22.20
C GLY A 190 11.66 -6.44 -23.02
N ASP A 191 11.73 -7.67 -23.55
CA ASP A 191 10.58 -8.31 -24.19
C ASP A 191 9.70 -9.03 -23.15
N PRO A 192 8.43 -8.61 -22.95
CA PRO A 192 7.53 -9.24 -21.98
C PRO A 192 7.11 -10.69 -22.34
N LYS A 193 7.46 -11.18 -23.53
CA LYS A 193 7.17 -12.54 -24.00
C LYS A 193 8.39 -13.45 -24.05
N ALA A 194 9.58 -12.94 -23.74
CA ALA A 194 10.83 -13.70 -23.84
C ALA A 194 10.86 -14.93 -22.91
N TYR A 195 10.24 -14.82 -21.71
CA TYR A 195 10.16 -15.92 -20.76
C TYR A 195 8.69 -16.28 -20.47
N PRO A 196 8.22 -17.47 -20.89
CA PRO A 196 6.87 -17.93 -20.60
C PRO A 196 6.74 -18.28 -19.12
N LEU A 197 6.19 -17.35 -18.34
CA LEU A 197 5.93 -17.56 -16.91
C LEU A 197 4.50 -18.12 -16.70
N PRO A 198 4.30 -19.03 -15.72
CA PRO A 198 3.01 -19.66 -15.49
C PRO A 198 1.98 -18.67 -14.97
N THR A 199 0.70 -18.96 -15.22
CA THR A 199 -0.42 -18.36 -14.50
C THR A 199 -0.82 -19.35 -13.39
N PRO A 200 -0.69 -18.98 -12.11
CA PRO A 200 -1.08 -19.85 -11.01
C PRO A 200 -2.58 -20.13 -11.04
N HIS A 201 -2.95 -21.39 -10.77
CA HIS A 201 -4.34 -21.75 -10.54
C HIS A 201 -4.63 -21.70 -9.04
N VAL A 202 -5.67 -20.99 -8.65
CA VAL A 202 -6.08 -20.81 -7.25
C VAL A 202 -7.60 -20.99 -7.12
N GLU A 203 -8.05 -21.51 -5.97
CA GLU A 203 -9.48 -21.60 -5.67
C GLU A 203 -10.08 -20.20 -5.43
N GLY A 204 -11.33 -20.03 -5.85
CA GLY A 204 -12.05 -18.77 -5.77
C GLY A 204 -11.81 -17.86 -6.98
N PRO A 205 -12.85 -17.16 -7.43
CA PRO A 205 -12.81 -16.43 -8.70
C PRO A 205 -11.84 -15.25 -8.69
N TYR A 206 -11.66 -14.58 -7.54
CA TYR A 206 -10.89 -13.34 -7.42
C TYR A 206 -9.61 -13.50 -6.62
N ASN A 207 -9.30 -14.73 -6.14
CA ASN A 207 -8.04 -14.99 -5.44
C ASN A 207 -6.86 -15.00 -6.41
N VAL A 208 -5.68 -14.65 -5.91
CA VAL A 208 -4.41 -14.62 -6.63
C VAL A 208 -3.32 -15.40 -5.88
N SER A 209 -2.26 -15.79 -6.60
CA SER A 209 -1.06 -16.41 -6.04
C SER A 209 0.16 -15.93 -6.80
N PHE A 210 1.28 -15.72 -6.10
CA PHE A 210 2.51 -15.24 -6.70
C PHE A 210 3.75 -16.08 -6.35
N SER A 211 3.67 -16.99 -5.35
CA SER A 211 4.79 -17.85 -4.96
C SER A 211 5.28 -18.77 -6.09
N GLY A 212 4.34 -19.31 -6.89
CA GLY A 212 4.68 -20.12 -8.07
C GLY A 212 5.39 -19.30 -9.15
N LEU A 213 4.99 -18.05 -9.34
CA LEU A 213 5.61 -17.15 -10.31
C LEU A 213 7.07 -16.81 -9.92
N LYS A 214 7.29 -16.44 -8.65
CA LYS A 214 8.63 -16.24 -8.10
C LYS A 214 9.52 -17.47 -8.28
N THR A 215 8.99 -18.65 -7.95
CA THR A 215 9.72 -19.91 -8.06
C THR A 215 10.09 -20.22 -9.52
N ALA A 216 9.21 -19.92 -10.46
CA ALA A 216 9.50 -20.08 -11.90
C ALA A 216 10.68 -19.20 -12.34
N VAL A 217 10.70 -17.94 -11.92
CA VAL A 217 11.84 -17.03 -12.21
C VAL A 217 13.14 -17.58 -11.62
N LEU A 218 13.13 -17.98 -10.34
CA LEU A 218 14.30 -18.55 -9.67
C LEU A 218 14.83 -19.80 -10.40
N ASN A 219 13.94 -20.69 -10.81
CA ASN A 219 14.31 -21.90 -11.53
C ASN A 219 14.93 -21.59 -12.90
N LEU A 220 14.41 -20.60 -13.63
CA LEU A 220 14.98 -20.16 -14.92
C LEU A 220 16.37 -19.57 -14.76
N VAL A 221 16.59 -18.74 -13.73
CA VAL A 221 17.90 -18.16 -13.42
C VAL A 221 18.90 -19.25 -13.04
N ASN A 222 18.53 -20.16 -12.14
CA ASN A 222 19.39 -21.28 -11.71
C ASN A 222 19.73 -22.20 -12.89
N LYS A 223 18.75 -22.54 -13.74
CA LYS A 223 18.96 -23.38 -14.92
C LYS A 223 19.95 -22.74 -15.90
N ALA A 224 19.87 -21.44 -16.13
CA ALA A 224 20.84 -20.73 -16.97
C ALA A 224 22.24 -20.77 -16.35
N GLN A 225 22.36 -20.48 -15.05
CA GLN A 225 23.64 -20.55 -14.33
C GLN A 225 24.30 -21.94 -14.38
N MET A 226 23.51 -23.01 -14.21
CA MET A 226 24.02 -24.39 -14.31
C MET A 226 24.56 -24.73 -15.70
N LYS A 227 24.12 -24.05 -16.76
CA LYS A 227 24.61 -24.17 -18.12
C LYS A 227 25.76 -23.23 -18.46
N GLY A 228 26.19 -22.40 -17.51
CA GLY A 228 27.18 -21.34 -17.76
C GLY A 228 26.61 -20.13 -18.53
N GLU A 229 25.30 -20.05 -18.64
CA GLU A 229 24.55 -18.99 -19.30
C GLU A 229 24.04 -17.96 -18.29
N ARG A 230 23.59 -16.80 -18.78
CA ARG A 230 22.88 -15.80 -17.98
C ARG A 230 21.55 -15.48 -18.61
N VAL A 231 20.52 -15.29 -17.79
CA VAL A 231 19.25 -14.74 -18.28
C VAL A 231 19.45 -13.28 -18.69
N ASN A 232 18.73 -12.84 -19.72
CA ASN A 232 18.60 -11.41 -19.99
C ASN A 232 17.73 -10.79 -18.89
N VAL A 233 18.32 -9.94 -18.06
CA VAL A 233 17.67 -9.34 -16.90
C VAL A 233 16.50 -8.44 -17.31
N ALA A 234 16.63 -7.67 -18.39
CA ALA A 234 15.58 -6.80 -18.90
C ALA A 234 14.35 -7.62 -19.36
N ASP A 235 14.58 -8.68 -20.14
CA ASP A 235 13.51 -9.55 -20.64
C ASP A 235 12.84 -10.32 -19.51
N MET A 236 13.61 -10.79 -18.52
CA MET A 236 13.05 -11.49 -17.37
C MET A 236 12.20 -10.54 -16.50
N ALA A 237 12.68 -9.32 -16.27
CA ALA A 237 11.95 -8.29 -15.55
C ALA A 237 10.66 -7.90 -16.29
N ALA A 238 10.71 -7.75 -17.62
CA ALA A 238 9.55 -7.44 -18.44
C ALA A 238 8.52 -8.58 -18.43
N SER A 239 8.97 -9.83 -18.59
CA SER A 239 8.08 -11.01 -18.56
C SER A 239 7.42 -11.21 -17.19
N PHE A 240 8.18 -10.99 -16.11
CA PHE A 240 7.64 -11.07 -14.75
C PHE A 240 6.63 -9.95 -14.48
N GLN A 241 6.99 -8.70 -14.77
CA GLN A 241 6.10 -7.55 -14.59
C GLN A 241 4.81 -7.73 -15.38
N PHE A 242 4.90 -8.14 -16.65
CA PHE A 242 3.73 -8.41 -17.48
C PHE A 242 2.81 -9.45 -16.83
N ARG A 243 3.35 -10.58 -16.38
CA ARG A 243 2.54 -11.66 -15.82
C ARG A 243 1.86 -11.25 -14.51
N ILE A 244 2.57 -10.60 -13.59
CA ILE A 244 1.98 -10.21 -12.30
C ILE A 244 0.91 -9.13 -12.46
N THR A 245 1.12 -8.16 -13.36
CA THR A 245 0.15 -7.10 -13.62
C THR A 245 -1.09 -7.63 -14.37
N ASP A 246 -0.90 -8.58 -15.28
CA ASP A 246 -1.97 -9.27 -16.01
C ASP A 246 -2.90 -10.02 -15.04
N ILE A 247 -2.33 -10.80 -14.09
CA ILE A 247 -3.09 -11.51 -13.06
C ILE A 247 -3.92 -10.54 -12.21
N LEU A 248 -3.29 -9.47 -11.70
CA LEU A 248 -3.97 -8.48 -10.85
C LEU A 248 -5.11 -7.77 -11.60
N ALA A 249 -4.84 -7.35 -12.84
CA ALA A 249 -5.82 -6.65 -13.66
C ALA A 249 -6.99 -7.58 -14.03
N GLU A 250 -6.71 -8.81 -14.48
CA GLU A 250 -7.74 -9.81 -14.80
C GLU A 250 -8.72 -9.99 -13.65
N LYS A 251 -8.21 -10.19 -12.42
CA LYS A 251 -9.05 -10.46 -11.25
C LYS A 251 -9.90 -9.27 -10.82
N LEU A 252 -9.35 -8.04 -10.86
CA LEU A 252 -10.14 -6.84 -10.58
C LEU A 252 -11.22 -6.61 -11.63
N LEU A 253 -10.88 -6.77 -12.92
CA LEU A 253 -11.83 -6.57 -14.01
C LEU A 253 -12.93 -7.65 -14.02
N LEU A 254 -12.60 -8.90 -13.68
CA LEU A 254 -13.56 -9.98 -13.50
C LEU A 254 -14.53 -9.64 -12.34
N ALA A 255 -14.00 -9.23 -11.18
CA ALA A 255 -14.84 -8.80 -10.06
C ALA A 255 -15.77 -7.63 -10.44
N ALA A 256 -15.26 -6.66 -11.21
CA ALA A 256 -16.04 -5.53 -11.67
C ALA A 256 -17.17 -5.96 -12.64
N GLN A 257 -16.88 -6.89 -13.54
CA GLN A 257 -17.86 -7.46 -14.46
C GLN A 257 -18.97 -8.22 -13.72
N ASP A 258 -18.60 -9.13 -12.82
CA ASP A 258 -19.53 -10.00 -12.09
C ASP A 258 -20.42 -9.21 -11.11
N THR A 259 -19.88 -8.15 -10.51
CA THR A 259 -20.62 -7.30 -9.57
C THR A 259 -21.34 -6.13 -10.24
N GLY A 260 -21.06 -5.87 -11.51
CA GLY A 260 -21.60 -4.71 -12.23
C GLY A 260 -21.05 -3.36 -11.74
N ALA A 261 -19.91 -3.36 -11.03
CA ALA A 261 -19.32 -2.15 -10.47
C ALA A 261 -18.96 -1.13 -11.54
N LYS A 262 -19.39 0.12 -11.35
CA LYS A 262 -19.13 1.23 -12.28
C LYS A 262 -17.92 2.08 -11.89
N GLN A 263 -17.41 1.90 -10.69
CA GLN A 263 -16.23 2.56 -10.15
C GLN A 263 -15.24 1.51 -9.69
N ILE A 264 -14.03 1.54 -10.24
CA ILE A 264 -12.93 0.66 -9.86
C ILE A 264 -11.70 1.49 -9.53
N CYS A 265 -10.93 1.04 -8.55
CA CYS A 265 -9.79 1.75 -7.99
C CYS A 265 -8.61 0.80 -7.83
N ILE A 266 -7.41 1.38 -7.74
CA ILE A 266 -6.22 0.69 -7.22
C ILE A 266 -5.59 1.51 -6.11
N ALA A 267 -4.99 0.84 -5.12
CA ALA A 267 -4.34 1.46 -3.98
C ALA A 267 -3.12 0.63 -3.52
N GLY A 268 -2.24 1.23 -2.73
CA GLY A 268 -1.00 0.61 -2.25
C GLY A 268 0.17 0.79 -3.20
N GLY A 269 1.38 0.42 -2.76
CA GLY A 269 2.63 0.68 -3.50
C GLY A 269 2.67 0.13 -4.92
N VAL A 270 2.03 -1.03 -5.17
CA VAL A 270 1.96 -1.64 -6.52
C VAL A 270 1.08 -0.81 -7.47
N ALA A 271 0.19 0.05 -6.95
CA ALA A 271 -0.60 0.98 -7.75
C ALA A 271 0.25 2.02 -8.50
N ALA A 272 1.52 2.19 -8.15
CA ALA A 272 2.48 3.02 -8.90
C ALA A 272 2.96 2.37 -10.20
N ASN A 273 2.72 1.06 -10.41
CA ASN A 273 3.20 0.34 -11.59
C ASN A 273 2.49 0.82 -12.86
N GLY A 274 3.25 1.39 -13.82
CA GLY A 274 2.70 1.98 -15.05
C GLY A 274 1.94 0.97 -15.91
N LEU A 275 2.48 -0.26 -16.08
CA LEU A 275 1.84 -1.30 -16.88
C LEU A 275 0.50 -1.74 -16.27
N LEU A 276 0.41 -1.84 -14.94
CA LEU A 276 -0.85 -2.14 -14.26
C LEU A 276 -1.88 -1.03 -14.51
N ARG A 277 -1.47 0.23 -14.39
CA ARG A 277 -2.33 1.39 -14.66
C ARG A 277 -2.87 1.38 -16.09
N GLU A 278 -2.01 1.16 -17.08
CA GLU A 278 -2.38 1.09 -18.50
C GLU A 278 -3.33 -0.07 -18.79
N THR A 279 -3.03 -1.27 -18.27
CA THR A 279 -3.84 -2.47 -18.44
C THR A 279 -5.24 -2.27 -17.86
N LEU A 280 -5.33 -1.71 -16.64
CA LEU A 280 -6.61 -1.42 -16.00
C LEU A 280 -7.38 -0.31 -16.71
N ALA A 281 -6.72 0.72 -17.22
CA ALA A 281 -7.39 1.78 -17.97
C ALA A 281 -8.04 1.23 -19.25
N ALA A 282 -7.32 0.37 -19.98
CA ALA A 282 -7.86 -0.30 -21.16
C ALA A 282 -9.03 -1.23 -20.83
N GLY A 283 -8.94 -2.00 -19.74
CA GLY A 283 -9.97 -2.91 -19.26
C GLY A 283 -11.23 -2.18 -18.77
N ALA A 284 -11.06 -1.17 -17.93
CA ALA A 284 -12.15 -0.34 -17.42
C ALA A 284 -12.96 0.31 -18.54
N LYS A 285 -12.27 0.84 -19.56
CA LYS A 285 -12.91 1.41 -20.74
C LYS A 285 -13.81 0.39 -21.47
N LYS A 286 -13.35 -0.86 -21.60
CA LYS A 286 -14.14 -1.94 -22.23
C LYS A 286 -15.38 -2.30 -21.41
N LEU A 287 -15.29 -2.25 -20.08
CA LEU A 287 -16.41 -2.52 -19.17
C LEU A 287 -17.35 -1.32 -18.98
N GLY A 288 -17.01 -0.14 -19.51
CA GLY A 288 -17.76 1.09 -19.26
C GLY A 288 -17.72 1.50 -17.78
N ALA A 289 -16.64 1.14 -17.06
CA ALA A 289 -16.39 1.52 -15.69
C ALA A 289 -15.40 2.69 -15.62
N ARG A 290 -15.54 3.55 -14.59
CA ARG A 290 -14.59 4.61 -14.31
C ARG A 290 -13.45 4.07 -13.42
N LEU A 291 -12.21 4.28 -13.86
CA LEU A 291 -11.01 3.92 -13.11
C LEU A 291 -10.48 5.14 -12.35
N TYR A 292 -10.21 4.96 -11.06
CA TYR A 292 -9.59 5.95 -10.20
C TYR A 292 -8.20 5.47 -9.76
N LEU A 293 -7.20 6.30 -10.00
CA LEU A 293 -5.80 6.00 -9.73
C LEU A 293 -5.26 7.02 -8.73
N PRO A 294 -4.55 6.61 -7.68
CA PRO A 294 -3.93 7.57 -6.76
C PRO A 294 -2.78 8.31 -7.45
N GLU A 295 -2.49 9.53 -7.00
CA GLU A 295 -1.22 10.19 -7.34
C GLU A 295 -0.04 9.32 -6.93
N LEU A 296 1.06 9.36 -7.71
CA LEU A 296 2.20 8.48 -7.49
C LEU A 296 2.81 8.63 -6.09
N GLN A 297 2.86 9.85 -5.58
CA GLN A 297 3.36 10.17 -4.24
C GLN A 297 2.50 9.62 -3.10
N LEU A 298 1.23 9.27 -3.37
CA LEU A 298 0.28 8.71 -2.40
C LEU A 298 0.12 7.18 -2.52
N CYS A 299 0.85 6.53 -3.43
CA CYS A 299 0.80 5.08 -3.57
C CYS A 299 1.53 4.34 -2.43
N GLY A 300 2.70 4.85 -2.01
CA GLY A 300 3.47 4.29 -0.90
C GLY A 300 2.89 4.62 0.46
N ASP A 301 3.56 4.16 1.52
CA ASP A 301 3.18 4.48 2.88
C ASP A 301 3.33 5.98 3.13
N ASN A 302 2.30 6.59 3.68
CA ASN A 302 2.26 8.01 3.98
C ASN A 302 1.20 8.29 5.05
N ALA A 303 1.34 9.39 5.77
CA ALA A 303 0.40 9.71 6.82
C ALA A 303 -0.86 10.47 6.34
N ALA A 304 -0.84 11.00 5.12
CA ALA A 304 -2.02 11.66 4.55
C ALA A 304 -3.16 10.66 4.33
N MET A 305 -2.84 9.42 3.92
CA MET A 305 -3.79 8.33 3.79
C MET A 305 -4.43 7.97 5.14
N VAL A 306 -3.63 8.01 6.22
CA VAL A 306 -4.09 7.74 7.59
C VAL A 306 -4.98 8.87 8.10
N ALA A 307 -4.60 10.12 7.85
CA ALA A 307 -5.41 11.28 8.22
C ALA A 307 -6.74 11.31 7.44
N ALA A 308 -6.73 10.97 6.16
CA ALA A 308 -7.93 10.92 5.33
C ALA A 308 -8.92 9.85 5.83
N GLN A 309 -8.46 8.62 6.07
CA GLN A 309 -9.31 7.57 6.67
C GLN A 309 -9.74 7.96 8.07
N GLY A 310 -8.85 8.52 8.88
CA GLY A 310 -9.13 8.96 10.23
C GLY A 310 -10.29 9.97 10.32
N PHE A 311 -10.45 10.84 9.34
CA PHE A 311 -11.61 11.74 9.28
C PHE A 311 -12.93 10.96 9.19
N TYR A 312 -13.00 9.93 8.36
CA TYR A 312 -14.22 9.12 8.21
C TYR A 312 -14.46 8.22 9.42
N GLU A 313 -13.41 7.64 10.01
CA GLU A 313 -13.54 6.88 11.27
C GLU A 313 -14.06 7.79 12.39
N TYR A 314 -13.52 9.01 12.52
CA TYR A 314 -14.00 9.98 13.49
C TYR A 314 -15.49 10.35 13.26
N ARG A 315 -15.88 10.59 12.00
CA ARG A 315 -17.28 10.89 11.65
C ARG A 315 -18.24 9.75 11.96
N ALA A 316 -17.76 8.52 11.89
CA ALA A 316 -18.50 7.31 12.29
C ALA A 316 -18.54 7.08 13.81
N GLY A 317 -17.79 7.88 14.60
CA GLY A 317 -17.70 7.72 16.06
C GLY A 317 -16.62 6.71 16.50
N ASN A 318 -15.79 6.21 15.56
CA ASN A 318 -14.73 5.24 15.82
C ASN A 318 -13.50 5.95 16.41
N THR A 319 -13.53 6.18 17.72
CA THR A 319 -12.41 6.70 18.50
C THR A 319 -11.97 5.68 19.55
N ALA A 320 -10.75 5.80 20.03
CA ALA A 320 -10.19 4.89 21.02
C ALA A 320 -9.72 5.62 22.27
N ASP A 321 -9.66 4.88 23.37
CA ASP A 321 -8.97 5.30 24.58
C ASP A 321 -7.47 4.92 24.55
N LEU A 322 -6.76 5.22 25.62
CA LEU A 322 -5.34 4.94 25.74
C LEU A 322 -4.99 3.43 25.91
N ASN A 323 -6.01 2.56 26.06
CA ASN A 323 -5.82 1.11 26.11
C ASN A 323 -5.70 0.48 24.70
N LEU A 324 -5.98 1.25 23.63
CA LEU A 324 -5.77 0.78 22.25
C LEU A 324 -4.38 0.14 22.13
N ASN A 325 -4.28 -1.04 21.52
CA ASN A 325 -3.01 -1.72 21.28
C ASN A 325 -2.75 -1.93 19.81
N GLY A 326 -1.47 -2.02 19.42
CA GLY A 326 -1.06 -2.35 18.07
C GLY A 326 -1.28 -3.83 17.77
N LEU A 327 -1.63 -4.14 16.52
CA LEU A 327 -1.78 -5.51 16.04
C LEU A 327 -0.93 -5.73 14.78
N ALA A 328 -0.15 -6.83 14.79
CA ALA A 328 0.67 -7.18 13.62
C ALA A 328 -0.20 -7.65 12.44
N THR A 329 -1.35 -8.26 12.73
CA THR A 329 -2.30 -8.76 11.74
C THR A 329 -3.73 -8.38 12.13
N LEU A 330 -4.48 -7.92 11.14
CA LEU A 330 -5.92 -7.66 11.26
C LEU A 330 -6.51 -7.68 9.84
N GLY A 331 -7.68 -8.26 9.64
CA GLY A 331 -8.38 -8.20 8.36
C GLY A 331 -8.92 -6.79 8.09
N ILE A 332 -8.90 -6.35 6.83
CA ILE A 332 -9.45 -5.03 6.47
C ILE A 332 -10.95 -4.93 6.71
N ASP A 333 -11.63 -6.06 6.71
CA ASP A 333 -13.06 -6.27 6.92
C ASP A 333 -13.46 -6.43 8.39
N TYR A 334 -12.55 -6.12 9.33
CA TYR A 334 -12.88 -6.10 10.76
C TYR A 334 -14.01 -5.09 11.07
N LEU A 335 -14.86 -5.45 12.04
CA LEU A 335 -15.97 -4.63 12.53
C LEU A 335 -15.53 -3.78 13.70
#